data_44a0c13c1c16502edd19ae7ddfe8590c
#
_entry.id   44a0c13c1c16502edd19ae7ddfe8590c
#
_cell.length_a   1.000
_cell.length_b   1.000
_cell.length_c   1.000
_cell.angle_alpha   90.00
_cell.angle_beta   90.00
_cell.angle_gamma   90.00
#
_symmetry.space_group_name_H-M   'P 1'
#
loop_
_entity.id
_entity.type
_entity.pdbx_description
1 polymer ?
#
loop_
_entity_poly.entity_id
_entity_poly.type
_entity_poly.pdbx_seq_one_letter_code
_entity_poly.pdbx_strand_id
1 'polypeptide(L)'
;MKTRIKTKLALAATLLSFNVFAAGDLHLDHANTDISDTASLQNGAKLFMNYCSGCHAIGFMRYNRIAQDLNLSDSLVAEHLMFAGEKPGETITTAMPKEGAAKWFGGTPPDLSLVARAKGTDWIYTYLRGFYEDDSKVFGVNNKVLENASMPDVLWSLKEGKSEAEFDQDVRDITNFLDYVGEPAKLIRTSLGVWVLLFLGVLFILTYLLKKEYWKDVKYGIWRPRD
;
A
#
# COMPACT_ATOMS: atom_id res chain seq x y z
N MET A 1 -16.35 -46.48 4.16
CA MET A 1 -16.75 -45.07 3.90
C MET A 1 -16.45 -44.14 5.08
N LYS A 2 -16.61 -44.55 6.33
CA LYS A 2 -16.33 -43.72 7.54
C LYS A 2 -14.84 -43.34 7.76
N THR A 3 -13.87 -44.16 7.35
CA THR A 3 -12.42 -43.93 7.49
C THR A 3 -11.92 -42.83 6.54
N ARG A 4 -12.44 -42.73 5.31
CA ARG A 4 -12.04 -41.70 4.32
C ARG A 4 -12.51 -40.32 4.67
N ILE A 5 -13.58 -40.16 5.46
CA ILE A 5 -14.10 -38.86 5.93
C ILE A 5 -13.23 -38.37 7.07
N LYS A 6 -12.78 -39.23 7.99
CA LYS A 6 -11.90 -38.85 9.11
C LYS A 6 -10.51 -38.38 8.62
N THR A 7 -9.98 -39.03 7.57
CA THR A 7 -8.67 -38.60 7.00
C THR A 7 -8.79 -37.27 6.25
N LYS A 8 -9.89 -36.98 5.59
CA LYS A 8 -10.11 -35.67 4.92
C LYS A 8 -10.35 -34.55 5.91
N LEU A 9 -11.01 -34.80 7.04
CA LEU A 9 -11.19 -33.84 8.12
C LEU A 9 -9.88 -33.55 8.85
N ALA A 10 -9.04 -34.56 9.08
CA ALA A 10 -7.71 -34.40 9.67
C ALA A 10 -6.76 -33.59 8.77
N LEU A 11 -6.82 -33.80 7.44
CA LEU A 11 -6.02 -33.06 6.47
C LEU A 11 -6.48 -31.58 6.34
N ALA A 12 -7.78 -31.32 6.47
CA ALA A 12 -8.33 -29.96 6.49
C ALA A 12 -7.97 -29.20 7.79
N ALA A 13 -7.92 -29.90 8.92
CA ALA A 13 -7.54 -29.31 10.20
C ALA A 13 -6.05 -28.93 10.27
N THR A 14 -5.17 -29.71 9.62
CA THR A 14 -3.72 -29.40 9.55
C THR A 14 -3.39 -28.22 8.63
N LEU A 15 -4.25 -27.87 7.67
CA LEU A 15 -4.07 -26.70 6.81
C LEU A 15 -4.48 -25.37 7.47
N LEU A 16 -5.18 -25.42 8.61
CA LEU A 16 -5.64 -24.24 9.36
C LEU A 16 -4.68 -23.78 10.48
N SER A 17 -3.58 -24.48 10.72
CA SER A 17 -2.73 -24.25 11.90
C SER A 17 -1.43 -23.49 11.62
N PHE A 18 -1.23 -22.87 10.45
CA PHE A 18 -0.07 -22.02 10.22
C PHE A 18 -0.37 -20.54 10.47
N ASN A 19 -0.73 -20.21 11.72
CA ASN A 19 -0.51 -18.86 12.20
C ASN A 19 0.92 -18.78 12.72
N VAL A 20 1.87 -18.53 11.82
CA VAL A 20 3.24 -18.17 12.21
C VAL A 20 3.18 -16.73 12.70
N PHE A 21 3.06 -16.54 14.00
CA PHE A 21 3.41 -15.29 14.66
C PHE A 21 4.93 -15.11 14.58
N ALA A 22 5.41 -14.51 13.51
CA ALA A 22 6.77 -14.02 13.38
C ALA A 22 6.74 -12.50 13.33
N ALA A 23 6.43 -11.88 14.47
CA ALA A 23 6.71 -10.47 14.69
C ALA A 23 7.14 -10.36 16.16
N GLY A 24 8.35 -9.83 16.40
CA GLY A 24 8.73 -9.38 17.73
C GLY A 24 7.68 -8.39 18.25
N ASP A 25 7.64 -8.23 19.55
CA ASP A 25 6.62 -7.48 20.35
C ASP A 25 6.69 -5.95 20.10
N LEU A 26 6.74 -5.53 18.81
CA LEU A 26 6.73 -4.12 18.44
C LEU A 26 5.29 -3.63 18.42
N HIS A 27 4.93 -2.80 19.39
CA HIS A 27 3.62 -2.15 19.42
C HIS A 27 3.56 -1.10 18.29
N LEU A 28 2.60 -1.27 17.39
CA LEU A 28 2.34 -0.31 16.31
C LEU A 28 1.04 0.44 16.59
N ASP A 29 1.09 1.76 16.43
CA ASP A 29 -0.09 2.61 16.52
C ASP A 29 -0.95 2.47 15.26
N HIS A 30 -2.27 2.50 15.40
CA HIS A 30 -3.17 2.38 14.26
C HIS A 30 -3.27 3.67 13.47
N ALA A 31 -2.89 3.62 12.20
CA ALA A 31 -2.97 4.76 11.29
C ALA A 31 -4.41 5.14 10.94
N ASN A 32 -5.33 4.15 10.91
CA ASN A 32 -6.72 4.32 10.51
C ASN A 32 -6.87 5.09 9.19
N THR A 33 -6.13 4.65 8.16
CA THR A 33 -6.16 5.26 6.83
C THR A 33 -7.50 5.06 6.14
N ASP A 34 -7.98 6.10 5.45
CA ASP A 34 -9.15 6.04 4.56
C ASP A 34 -8.81 6.71 3.23
N ILE A 35 -8.54 5.92 2.22
CA ILE A 35 -8.21 6.44 0.88
C ILE A 35 -9.40 7.09 0.16
N SER A 36 -10.61 7.00 0.68
CA SER A 36 -11.77 7.73 0.16
C SER A 36 -11.82 9.19 0.64
N ASP A 37 -11.07 9.53 1.69
CA ASP A 37 -10.92 10.91 2.16
C ASP A 37 -9.96 11.69 1.26
N THR A 38 -10.53 12.34 0.24
CA THR A 38 -9.78 13.14 -0.74
C THR A 38 -9.02 14.29 -0.09
N ALA A 39 -9.54 14.90 0.98
CA ALA A 39 -8.86 16.02 1.66
C ALA A 39 -7.59 15.53 2.37
N SER A 40 -7.65 14.40 3.05
CA SER A 40 -6.50 13.73 3.64
C SER A 40 -5.46 13.35 2.57
N LEU A 41 -5.90 12.79 1.43
CA LEU A 41 -4.98 12.45 0.34
C LEU A 41 -4.30 13.68 -0.27
N GLN A 42 -5.03 14.80 -0.45
CA GLN A 42 -4.46 16.05 -0.96
C GLN A 42 -3.44 16.64 0.00
N ASN A 43 -3.73 16.69 1.30
CA ASN A 43 -2.78 17.14 2.32
C ASN A 43 -1.57 16.19 2.39
N GLY A 44 -1.79 14.88 2.38
CA GLY A 44 -0.73 13.89 2.36
C GLY A 44 0.19 14.00 1.14
N ALA A 45 -0.39 14.23 -0.06
CA ALA A 45 0.40 14.49 -1.27
C ALA A 45 1.26 15.75 -1.14
N LYS A 46 0.68 16.85 -0.65
CA LYS A 46 1.40 18.11 -0.38
C LYS A 46 2.57 17.87 0.59
N LEU A 47 2.31 17.20 1.71
CA LEU A 47 3.33 16.94 2.73
C LEU A 47 4.41 16.00 2.20
N PHE A 48 4.05 14.95 1.45
CA PHE A 48 5.01 14.06 0.82
C PHE A 48 5.94 14.81 -0.15
N MET A 49 5.39 15.66 -1.00
CA MET A 49 6.20 16.43 -1.95
C MET A 49 7.13 17.41 -1.26
N ASN A 50 6.74 18.01 -0.12
CA ASN A 50 7.56 18.98 0.60
C ASN A 50 8.62 18.35 1.51
N TYR A 51 8.32 17.18 2.12
CA TYR A 51 9.21 16.61 3.14
C TYR A 51 9.90 15.31 2.72
N CYS A 52 9.34 14.57 1.76
CA CYS A 52 9.83 13.23 1.42
C CYS A 52 10.46 13.15 0.02
N SER A 53 9.89 13.85 -0.98
CA SER A 53 10.24 13.69 -2.39
C SER A 53 11.67 14.16 -2.73
N GLY A 54 12.28 14.97 -1.88
CA GLY A 54 13.69 15.36 -2.01
C GLY A 54 14.65 14.15 -1.93
N CYS A 55 14.26 13.12 -1.19
CA CYS A 55 15.06 11.91 -0.96
C CYS A 55 14.40 10.64 -1.53
N HIS A 56 13.09 10.55 -1.51
CA HIS A 56 12.34 9.36 -1.88
C HIS A 56 11.56 9.56 -3.18
N ALA A 57 11.66 8.59 -4.07
CA ALA A 57 10.78 8.48 -5.23
C ALA A 57 9.49 7.70 -4.89
N ILE A 58 8.44 7.94 -5.66
CA ILE A 58 7.28 7.06 -5.82
C ILE A 58 7.12 6.78 -7.31
N GLY A 59 8.11 6.07 -7.87
CA GLY A 59 8.32 5.91 -9.31
C GLY A 59 7.22 5.14 -10.05
N PHE A 60 6.30 4.48 -9.34
CA PHE A 60 5.13 3.83 -9.94
C PHE A 60 3.93 4.77 -10.07
N MET A 61 4.01 5.99 -9.51
CA MET A 61 2.98 7.01 -9.59
C MET A 61 3.37 8.10 -10.59
N ARG A 62 2.38 8.63 -11.33
CA ARG A 62 2.53 9.76 -12.24
C ARG A 62 1.80 10.98 -11.70
N TYR A 63 2.30 12.16 -11.99
CA TYR A 63 1.67 13.41 -11.55
C TYR A 63 0.23 13.57 -12.07
N ASN A 64 -0.02 13.27 -13.36
CA ASN A 64 -1.36 13.34 -13.92
C ASN A 64 -2.34 12.32 -13.29
N ARG A 65 -1.84 11.20 -12.77
CA ARG A 65 -2.68 10.24 -12.06
C ARG A 65 -3.14 10.81 -10.72
N ILE A 66 -2.24 11.47 -9.98
CA ILE A 66 -2.60 12.18 -8.75
C ILE A 66 -3.60 13.29 -9.04
N ALA A 67 -3.38 14.08 -10.10
CA ALA A 67 -4.31 15.11 -10.52
C ALA A 67 -5.74 14.57 -10.70
N GLN A 68 -5.88 13.49 -11.46
CA GLN A 68 -7.18 12.87 -11.76
C GLN A 68 -7.84 12.26 -10.52
N ASP A 69 -7.11 11.45 -9.75
CA ASP A 69 -7.68 10.71 -8.63
C ASP A 69 -8.02 11.62 -7.45
N LEU A 70 -7.26 12.70 -7.24
CA LEU A 70 -7.45 13.65 -6.14
C LEU A 70 -8.25 14.90 -6.54
N ASN A 71 -8.83 14.94 -7.75
CA ASN A 71 -9.58 16.09 -8.27
C ASN A 71 -8.80 17.41 -8.22
N LEU A 72 -7.51 17.37 -8.56
CA LEU A 72 -6.64 18.53 -8.67
C LEU A 72 -6.52 18.95 -10.15
N SER A 73 -6.40 20.26 -10.41
CA SER A 73 -6.09 20.73 -11.78
C SER A 73 -4.64 20.43 -12.13
N ASP A 74 -4.36 20.17 -13.41
CA ASP A 74 -2.99 19.95 -13.89
C ASP A 74 -2.08 21.15 -13.58
N SER A 75 -2.62 22.38 -13.62
CA SER A 75 -1.89 23.61 -13.27
C SER A 75 -1.47 23.63 -11.79
N LEU A 76 -2.38 23.23 -10.89
CA LEU A 76 -2.08 23.19 -9.46
C LEU A 76 -1.03 22.10 -9.15
N VAL A 77 -1.12 20.94 -9.80
CA VAL A 77 -0.12 19.88 -9.66
C VAL A 77 1.24 20.33 -10.20
N ALA A 78 1.27 20.99 -11.37
CA ALA A 78 2.51 21.50 -11.96
C ALA A 78 3.17 22.55 -11.09
N GLU A 79 2.41 23.46 -10.49
CA GLU A 79 2.94 24.56 -9.66
C GLU A 79 3.38 24.11 -8.27
N HIS A 80 2.64 23.17 -7.65
CA HIS A 80 2.80 22.88 -6.23
C HIS A 80 3.30 21.48 -5.88
N LEU A 81 3.29 20.53 -6.82
CA LEU A 81 3.68 19.14 -6.58
C LEU A 81 4.82 18.65 -7.49
N MET A 82 5.13 19.33 -8.59
CA MET A 82 6.12 18.86 -9.57
C MET A 82 7.49 19.50 -9.34
N PHE A 83 8.19 19.12 -8.28
CA PHE A 83 9.51 19.69 -7.96
C PHE A 83 10.67 19.01 -8.73
N ALA A 84 10.48 17.77 -9.19
CA ALA A 84 11.50 17.01 -9.91
C ALA A 84 11.06 16.55 -11.31
N GLY A 85 9.90 16.98 -11.78
CA GLY A 85 9.35 16.63 -13.10
C GLY A 85 9.08 17.87 -13.95
N GLU A 86 9.06 17.70 -15.27
CA GLU A 86 8.76 18.76 -16.25
C GLU A 86 7.36 18.58 -16.85
N LYS A 87 6.88 17.35 -16.95
CA LYS A 87 5.61 17.02 -17.63
C LYS A 87 4.68 16.23 -16.72
N PRO A 88 3.36 16.49 -16.72
CA PRO A 88 2.40 15.79 -15.87
C PRO A 88 2.36 14.26 -16.09
N GLY A 89 2.74 13.78 -17.27
CA GLY A 89 2.83 12.35 -17.57
C GLY A 89 4.05 11.62 -17.01
N GLU A 90 5.00 12.35 -16.43
CA GLU A 90 6.21 11.75 -15.86
C GLU A 90 5.91 11.06 -14.52
N THR A 91 6.77 10.09 -14.18
CA THR A 91 6.75 9.43 -12.88
C THR A 91 7.42 10.31 -11.83
N ILE A 92 7.02 10.15 -10.58
CA ILE A 92 7.51 10.95 -9.48
C ILE A 92 8.84 10.38 -8.99
N THR A 93 9.92 11.01 -9.41
CA THR A 93 11.29 10.67 -9.07
C THR A 93 11.85 11.63 -8.03
N THR A 94 12.98 11.28 -7.43
CA THR A 94 13.74 12.19 -6.56
C THR A 94 14.83 12.91 -7.33
N ALA A 95 15.13 14.14 -6.95
CA ALA A 95 16.28 14.88 -7.46
C ALA A 95 17.62 14.40 -6.84
N MET A 96 17.60 13.61 -5.78
CA MET A 96 18.79 13.12 -5.09
C MET A 96 19.59 12.15 -5.96
N PRO A 97 20.86 12.42 -6.29
CA PRO A 97 21.69 11.48 -7.05
C PRO A 97 22.04 10.27 -6.18
N LYS A 98 21.92 9.08 -6.75
CA LYS A 98 22.16 7.81 -6.03
C LYS A 98 23.55 7.71 -5.40
N GLU A 99 24.57 8.19 -6.11
CA GLU A 99 25.96 8.18 -5.63
C GLU A 99 26.16 9.13 -4.44
N GLY A 100 25.50 10.30 -4.47
CA GLY A 100 25.49 11.24 -3.36
C GLY A 100 24.77 10.66 -2.15
N ALA A 101 23.58 10.09 -2.35
CA ALA A 101 22.80 9.44 -1.31
C ALA A 101 23.58 8.35 -0.56
N ALA A 102 24.30 7.50 -1.29
CA ALA A 102 25.12 6.43 -0.70
C ALA A 102 26.25 6.99 0.18
N LYS A 103 26.85 8.14 -0.20
CA LYS A 103 27.88 8.80 0.60
C LYS A 103 27.33 9.48 1.85
N TRP A 104 26.14 10.11 1.73
CA TRP A 104 25.59 10.92 2.81
C TRP A 104 24.85 10.09 3.85
N PHE A 105 24.16 9.03 3.43
CA PHE A 105 23.28 8.23 4.28
C PHE A 105 23.75 6.78 4.46
N GLY A 106 24.88 6.38 3.87
CA GLY A 106 25.33 4.98 3.86
C GLY A 106 24.54 4.05 2.95
N GLY A 107 23.53 4.59 2.25
CA GLY A 107 22.67 3.85 1.31
C GLY A 107 21.74 4.78 0.55
N THR A 108 21.18 4.29 -0.56
CA THR A 108 20.19 5.06 -1.32
C THR A 108 18.82 4.96 -0.64
N PRO A 109 18.13 6.10 -0.38
CA PRO A 109 16.75 6.06 0.12
C PRO A 109 15.86 5.20 -0.78
N PRO A 110 15.03 4.31 -0.22
CA PRO A 110 14.19 3.42 -1.00
C PRO A 110 13.07 4.19 -1.73
N ASP A 111 12.63 3.64 -2.86
CA ASP A 111 11.37 4.05 -3.51
C ASP A 111 10.19 3.64 -2.62
N LEU A 112 9.28 4.59 -2.36
CA LEU A 112 8.15 4.40 -1.45
C LEU A 112 6.86 3.96 -2.15
N SER A 113 6.88 3.68 -3.46
CA SER A 113 5.69 3.28 -4.21
C SER A 113 4.90 2.12 -3.59
N LEU A 114 5.59 1.16 -2.98
CA LEU A 114 4.97 -0.05 -2.43
C LEU A 114 5.21 -0.19 -0.91
N VAL A 115 5.70 0.83 -0.24
CA VAL A 115 6.05 0.74 1.19
C VAL A 115 4.85 0.40 2.07
N ALA A 116 3.68 0.97 1.79
CA ALA A 116 2.44 0.68 2.52
C ALA A 116 1.98 -0.78 2.34
N ARG A 117 2.25 -1.38 1.19
CA ARG A 117 1.96 -2.80 0.95
C ARG A 117 2.99 -3.73 1.58
N ALA A 118 4.25 -3.31 1.64
CA ALA A 118 5.35 -4.13 2.15
C ALA A 118 5.45 -4.12 3.67
N LYS A 119 5.23 -2.96 4.30
CA LYS A 119 5.37 -2.76 5.75
C LYS A 119 4.02 -2.61 6.47
N GLY A 120 2.98 -2.16 5.79
CA GLY A 120 1.70 -1.79 6.36
C GLY A 120 1.64 -0.32 6.77
N THR A 121 0.42 0.22 6.82
CA THR A 121 0.15 1.62 7.16
C THR A 121 0.49 1.93 8.61
N ASP A 122 0.18 1.01 9.55
CA ASP A 122 0.47 1.18 10.98
C ASP A 122 1.98 1.27 11.23
N TRP A 123 2.78 0.50 10.47
CA TRP A 123 4.24 0.58 10.56
C TRP A 123 4.76 1.95 10.11
N ILE A 124 4.26 2.48 8.97
CA ILE A 124 4.68 3.79 8.45
C ILE A 124 4.30 4.89 9.44
N TYR A 125 3.07 4.87 9.93
CA TYR A 125 2.55 5.85 10.87
C TYR A 125 3.36 5.88 12.15
N THR A 126 3.63 4.71 12.75
CA THR A 126 4.44 4.59 13.96
C THR A 126 5.91 4.95 13.71
N TYR A 127 6.46 4.59 12.54
CA TYR A 127 7.82 4.94 12.15
C TYR A 127 8.03 6.44 12.07
N LEU A 128 7.17 7.17 11.35
CA LEU A 128 7.29 8.61 11.17
C LEU A 128 7.14 9.41 12.49
N ARG A 129 6.40 8.88 13.45
CA ARG A 129 6.23 9.45 14.80
C ARG A 129 7.30 8.97 15.79
N GLY A 130 8.00 7.90 15.47
CA GLY A 130 8.87 7.16 16.36
C GLY A 130 10.30 7.70 16.49
N PHE A 131 10.64 8.84 15.88
CA PHE A 131 11.97 9.45 16.03
C PHE A 131 12.16 10.04 17.43
N TYR A 132 13.37 9.85 17.97
CA TYR A 132 13.82 10.40 19.26
C TYR A 132 15.31 10.79 19.19
N GLU A 133 15.73 11.69 20.06
CA GLU A 133 17.11 12.16 20.16
C GLU A 133 18.06 11.02 20.59
N ASP A 134 19.16 10.86 19.88
CA ASP A 134 20.21 9.86 20.18
C ASP A 134 21.55 10.41 19.67
N ASP A 135 22.31 11.02 20.55
CA ASP A 135 23.62 11.64 20.25
C ASP A 135 24.67 10.61 19.76
N SER A 136 24.45 9.33 19.91
CA SER A 136 25.31 8.27 19.39
C SER A 136 25.20 8.08 17.88
N LYS A 137 24.18 8.69 17.24
CA LYS A 137 23.89 8.55 15.81
C LYS A 137 24.37 9.73 15.01
N VAL A 138 24.67 9.48 13.72
CA VAL A 138 25.24 10.48 12.80
C VAL A 138 24.33 11.70 12.65
N PHE A 139 23.01 11.50 12.66
CA PHE A 139 22.02 12.58 12.53
C PHE A 139 21.44 13.03 13.88
N GLY A 140 22.01 12.60 15.02
CA GLY A 140 21.49 12.94 16.35
C GLY A 140 20.15 12.33 16.71
N VAL A 141 19.64 11.40 15.90
CA VAL A 141 18.31 10.77 16.09
C VAL A 141 18.35 9.28 15.83
N ASN A 142 17.45 8.56 16.47
CA ASN A 142 17.18 7.14 16.24
C ASN A 142 15.65 6.91 16.15
N ASN A 143 15.22 5.69 15.83
CA ASN A 143 13.81 5.40 15.64
C ASN A 143 13.37 4.17 16.45
N LYS A 144 12.20 4.26 17.10
CA LYS A 144 11.64 3.18 17.93
C LYS A 144 11.20 1.95 17.13
N VAL A 145 10.84 2.13 15.86
CA VAL A 145 10.33 1.06 14.97
C VAL A 145 11.46 0.42 14.19
N LEU A 146 12.45 1.21 13.78
CA LEU A 146 13.61 0.75 13.05
C LEU A 146 14.88 1.32 13.70
N GLU A 147 15.45 0.54 14.61
CA GLU A 147 16.70 0.91 15.27
C GLU A 147 17.83 1.08 14.24
N ASN A 148 18.65 2.10 14.44
CA ASN A 148 19.76 2.47 13.56
C ASN A 148 19.31 2.91 12.15
N ALA A 149 18.12 3.51 12.02
CA ALA A 149 17.68 4.09 10.76
C ALA A 149 18.67 5.17 10.30
N SER A 150 19.08 5.08 9.03
CA SER A 150 19.94 6.13 8.41
C SER A 150 19.14 7.36 7.95
N MET A 151 17.82 7.35 8.05
CA MET A 151 16.93 8.46 7.76
C MET A 151 16.95 9.45 8.93
N PRO A 152 17.21 10.74 8.72
CA PRO A 152 17.02 11.77 9.75
C PRO A 152 15.53 11.99 10.04
N ASP A 153 15.21 12.64 11.18
CA ASP A 153 13.85 13.11 11.44
C ASP A 153 13.53 14.31 10.53
N VAL A 154 12.94 14.05 9.37
CA VAL A 154 12.62 15.09 8.37
C VAL A 154 11.36 15.89 8.74
N LEU A 155 10.58 15.40 9.71
CA LEU A 155 9.34 16.04 10.16
C LEU A 155 9.50 16.89 11.42
N TRP A 156 10.72 17.04 11.94
CA TRP A 156 11.00 17.78 13.17
C TRP A 156 10.42 19.21 13.14
N SER A 157 10.61 19.94 12.03
CA SER A 157 10.09 21.30 11.88
C SER A 157 8.58 21.39 11.82
N LEU A 158 7.92 20.34 11.28
CA LEU A 158 6.46 20.23 11.27
C LEU A 158 5.93 20.00 12.69
N LYS A 159 6.67 19.22 13.48
CA LYS A 159 6.34 18.89 14.87
C LYS A 159 6.50 20.10 15.80
N GLU A 160 7.56 20.92 15.65
CA GLU A 160 7.80 22.10 16.48
C GLU A 160 6.69 23.16 16.36
N GLY A 161 6.08 23.30 15.19
CA GLY A 161 5.07 24.32 14.92
C GLY A 161 3.63 23.93 15.26
N LYS A 162 3.37 22.71 15.76
CA LYS A 162 2.02 22.13 15.88
C LYS A 162 1.79 21.45 17.23
N SER A 163 0.52 21.32 17.59
CA SER A 163 0.12 20.41 18.67
C SER A 163 0.35 18.94 18.26
N GLU A 164 0.47 18.05 19.24
CA GLU A 164 0.64 16.63 18.99
C GLU A 164 -0.48 16.05 18.10
N ALA A 165 -1.73 16.48 18.34
CA ALA A 165 -2.88 16.02 17.56
C ALA A 165 -2.82 16.49 16.09
N GLU A 166 -2.37 17.73 15.83
CA GLU A 166 -2.19 18.24 14.47
C GLU A 166 -1.03 17.55 13.75
N PHE A 167 0.07 17.28 14.45
CA PHE A 167 1.19 16.52 13.91
C PHE A 167 0.76 15.07 13.60
N ASP A 168 0.04 14.44 14.49
CA ASP A 168 -0.50 13.09 14.27
C ASP A 168 -1.43 13.02 13.06
N GLN A 169 -2.23 14.06 12.83
CA GLN A 169 -3.08 14.15 11.64
C GLN A 169 -2.25 14.29 10.36
N ASP A 170 -1.22 15.11 10.35
CA ASP A 170 -0.32 15.27 9.20
C ASP A 170 0.39 13.95 8.86
N VAL A 171 0.89 13.24 9.87
CA VAL A 171 1.53 11.93 9.66
C VAL A 171 0.53 10.89 9.16
N ARG A 172 -0.73 10.95 9.65
CA ARG A 172 -1.81 10.11 9.14
C ARG A 172 -2.10 10.42 7.66
N ASP A 173 -2.14 11.69 7.28
CA ASP A 173 -2.40 12.11 5.90
C ASP A 173 -1.27 11.65 4.96
N ILE A 174 0.01 11.77 5.39
CA ILE A 174 1.15 11.21 4.64
C ILE A 174 1.00 9.69 4.48
N THR A 175 0.64 9.00 5.56
CA THR A 175 0.46 7.54 5.55
C THR A 175 -0.70 7.12 4.65
N ASN A 176 -1.81 7.85 4.69
CA ASN A 176 -2.98 7.65 3.84
C ASN A 176 -2.63 7.85 2.36
N PHE A 177 -1.87 8.90 2.05
CA PHE A 177 -1.35 9.11 0.70
C PHE A 177 -0.45 7.95 0.23
N LEU A 178 0.43 7.43 1.07
CA LEU A 178 1.26 6.27 0.74
C LEU A 178 0.45 4.96 0.60
N ASP A 179 -0.65 4.79 1.35
CA ASP A 179 -1.61 3.69 1.14
C ASP A 179 -2.26 3.78 -0.26
N TYR A 180 -2.73 4.99 -0.62
CA TYR A 180 -3.25 5.26 -1.97
C TYR A 180 -2.19 4.99 -3.05
N VAL A 181 -0.97 5.50 -2.90
CA VAL A 181 0.14 5.28 -3.85
C VAL A 181 0.43 3.79 -4.03
N GLY A 182 0.37 3.02 -2.95
CA GLY A 182 0.61 1.58 -2.98
C GLY A 182 -0.43 0.78 -3.78
N GLU A 183 -1.66 1.27 -3.89
CA GLU A 183 -2.74 0.64 -4.67
C GLU A 183 -3.83 1.67 -5.07
N PRO A 184 -3.60 2.52 -6.07
CA PRO A 184 -4.61 3.49 -6.52
C PRO A 184 -5.92 2.84 -7.00
N ALA A 185 -5.84 1.60 -7.51
CA ALA A 185 -7.01 0.84 -7.94
C ALA A 185 -7.98 0.50 -6.78
N LYS A 186 -7.53 0.57 -5.53
CA LYS A 186 -8.36 0.34 -4.34
C LYS A 186 -9.58 1.28 -4.29
N LEU A 187 -9.46 2.50 -4.84
CA LEU A 187 -10.56 3.47 -4.96
C LEU A 187 -11.76 2.93 -5.74
N ILE A 188 -11.53 2.15 -6.79
CA ILE A 188 -12.58 1.63 -7.67
C ILE A 188 -12.78 0.12 -7.54
N ARG A 189 -11.82 -0.60 -6.94
CA ARG A 189 -11.80 -2.07 -6.87
C ARG A 189 -13.05 -2.65 -6.21
N THR A 190 -13.54 -2.05 -5.13
CA THR A 190 -14.69 -2.56 -4.39
C THR A 190 -15.97 -2.48 -5.23
N SER A 191 -16.22 -1.35 -5.87
CA SER A 191 -17.40 -1.18 -6.73
C SER A 191 -17.34 -2.06 -7.98
N LEU A 192 -16.19 -2.11 -8.64
CA LEU A 192 -15.97 -2.99 -9.80
C LEU A 192 -16.08 -4.47 -9.41
N GLY A 193 -15.58 -4.84 -8.23
CA GLY A 193 -15.60 -6.21 -7.71
C GLY A 193 -17.01 -6.77 -7.59
N VAL A 194 -18.00 -5.96 -7.18
CA VAL A 194 -19.42 -6.37 -7.11
C VAL A 194 -19.93 -6.78 -8.50
N TRP A 195 -19.68 -5.97 -9.52
CA TRP A 195 -20.07 -6.27 -10.89
C TRP A 195 -19.40 -7.52 -11.45
N VAL A 196 -18.10 -7.70 -11.15
CA VAL A 196 -17.35 -8.89 -11.54
C VAL A 196 -17.94 -10.15 -10.87
N LEU A 197 -18.25 -10.10 -9.58
CA LEU A 197 -18.86 -11.23 -8.87
C LEU A 197 -20.25 -11.58 -9.42
N LEU A 198 -21.08 -10.59 -9.75
CA LEU A 198 -22.38 -10.80 -10.38
C LEU A 198 -22.22 -11.49 -11.75
N PHE A 199 -21.32 -10.97 -12.59
CA PHE A 199 -21.01 -11.59 -13.89
C PHE A 199 -20.54 -13.03 -13.75
N LEU A 200 -19.59 -13.28 -12.84
CA LEU A 200 -19.08 -14.64 -12.57
C LEU A 200 -20.16 -15.56 -12.01
N GLY A 201 -21.09 -15.05 -11.21
CA GLY A 201 -22.25 -15.81 -10.71
C GLY A 201 -23.16 -16.28 -11.86
N VAL A 202 -23.51 -15.39 -12.77
CA VAL A 202 -24.29 -15.74 -13.96
C VAL A 202 -23.54 -16.74 -14.84
N LEU A 203 -22.26 -16.47 -15.11
CA LEU A 203 -21.41 -17.38 -15.90
C LEU A 203 -21.31 -18.77 -15.24
N PHE A 204 -21.16 -18.81 -13.92
CA PHE A 204 -21.14 -20.09 -13.17
C PHE A 204 -22.44 -20.87 -13.32
N ILE A 205 -23.60 -20.21 -13.23
CA ILE A 205 -24.91 -20.87 -13.41
C ILE A 205 -25.00 -21.46 -14.81
N LEU A 206 -24.67 -20.69 -15.85
CA LEU A 206 -24.72 -21.15 -17.24
C LEU A 206 -23.78 -22.33 -17.50
N THR A 207 -22.54 -22.23 -17.05
CA THR A 207 -21.54 -23.29 -17.20
C THR A 207 -21.89 -24.54 -16.40
N TYR A 208 -22.48 -24.35 -15.21
CA TYR A 208 -22.97 -25.47 -14.40
C TYR A 208 -24.13 -26.23 -15.09
N LEU A 209 -25.10 -25.48 -15.65
CA LEU A 209 -26.20 -26.07 -16.40
C LEU A 209 -25.69 -26.81 -17.64
N LEU A 210 -24.76 -26.19 -18.38
CA LEU A 210 -24.12 -26.80 -19.53
C LEU A 210 -23.35 -28.07 -19.14
N LYS A 211 -22.54 -28.02 -18.09
CA LYS A 211 -21.86 -29.19 -17.53
C LYS A 211 -22.88 -30.29 -17.19
N LYS A 212 -23.98 -29.95 -16.51
CA LYS A 212 -25.00 -30.91 -16.12
C LYS A 212 -25.62 -31.63 -17.34
N GLU A 213 -25.86 -30.91 -18.42
CA GLU A 213 -26.39 -31.46 -19.65
C GLU A 213 -25.37 -32.35 -20.37
N TYR A 214 -24.16 -31.89 -20.61
CA TYR A 214 -23.12 -32.69 -21.28
C TYR A 214 -22.73 -33.95 -20.52
N TRP A 215 -22.78 -33.95 -19.18
CA TRP A 215 -22.41 -35.09 -18.36
C TRP A 215 -23.60 -36.04 -18.07
N LYS A 216 -24.81 -35.69 -18.51
CA LYS A 216 -26.03 -36.50 -18.32
C LYS A 216 -25.89 -37.88 -18.94
N ASP A 217 -25.43 -37.92 -20.18
CA ASP A 217 -25.28 -39.16 -20.91
C ASP A 217 -24.20 -40.07 -20.33
N VAL A 218 -23.07 -39.49 -19.94
CA VAL A 218 -21.99 -40.23 -19.28
C VAL A 218 -22.41 -40.76 -17.92
N LYS A 219 -23.17 -39.99 -17.14
CA LYS A 219 -23.58 -40.33 -15.77
C LYS A 219 -24.68 -41.40 -15.74
N TYR A 220 -25.57 -41.38 -16.73
CA TYR A 220 -26.72 -42.30 -16.80
C TYR A 220 -26.56 -43.43 -17.85
N GLY A 221 -25.37 -43.57 -18.47
CA GLY A 221 -25.05 -44.69 -19.37
C GLY A 221 -25.76 -44.63 -20.73
N ILE A 222 -26.23 -43.43 -21.15
CA ILE A 222 -26.98 -43.25 -22.41
C ILE A 222 -25.99 -42.90 -23.56
N TRP A 223 -24.70 -42.72 -23.24
CA TRP A 223 -23.69 -42.33 -24.22
C TRP A 223 -23.50 -43.44 -25.27
N ARG A 224 -23.79 -43.13 -26.53
CA ARG A 224 -23.40 -43.93 -27.69
C ARG A 224 -22.33 -43.20 -28.46
N PRO A 225 -21.18 -43.85 -28.81
CA PRO A 225 -20.25 -43.28 -29.76
C PRO A 225 -20.98 -42.97 -31.05
N ARG A 226 -20.74 -41.78 -31.64
CA ARG A 226 -21.14 -41.53 -33.03
C ARG A 226 -20.14 -42.25 -33.90
N ASP A 227 -20.60 -43.19 -34.71
CA ASP A 227 -19.80 -43.79 -35.77
C ASP A 227 -19.40 -42.79 -36.80
#